data_3aa3a04312f61ce01fda9658653decc0
#
_entry.id   3aa3a04312f61ce01fda9658653decc0
#
_cell.length_a   1.000
_cell.length_b   1.000
_cell.length_c   1.000
_cell.angle_alpha   90.00
_cell.angle_beta   90.00
_cell.angle_gamma   90.00
#
_symmetry.space_group_name_H-M   'P 1'
#
loop_
_entity.id
_entity.type
_entity.pdbx_description
1 polymer ?
#
loop_
_entity_poly.entity_id
_entity_poly.type
_entity_poly.pdbx_seq_one_letter_code
_entity_poly.pdbx_strand_id
1 'polypeptide(L)'
;SMFDSIIIGGGPAGLTAAIYLARAKRRVAVVERLFAGGQAGVLSVIENYPGFGRVSGYELIDGMTKQATGFGAEFIAGEAVAIERAADGNYKVKLSDGRVLDGKTVVIASGCKARGLGLAGESELVGAGVSYCATCDGNFFRGRTVAVTGYGERAREAAEYLVKIAAKVYLITQDDVKVDGAEKIEGRVTALSGHPLRAVEVACGEKKTELETSGLFISAGYAPVTHYAEGLAELDERGFAVTDESMR
;
A
#
# COMPACT_ATOMS: atom_id res chain seq x y z
N SER A 1 -6.24 -28.80 -11.73
CA SER A 1 -7.70 -28.55 -11.92
C SER A 1 -7.97 -27.04 -11.94
N MET A 2 -8.80 -26.59 -12.87
CA MET A 2 -9.11 -25.19 -13.14
C MET A 2 -9.96 -24.57 -12.02
N PHE A 3 -9.65 -23.32 -11.65
CA PHE A 3 -10.47 -22.49 -10.75
C PHE A 3 -11.61 -21.82 -11.52
N ASP A 4 -12.75 -21.57 -10.87
CA ASP A 4 -13.78 -20.70 -11.44
C ASP A 4 -13.32 -19.24 -11.42
N SER A 5 -12.57 -18.84 -10.36
CA SER A 5 -11.97 -17.53 -10.27
C SER A 5 -10.62 -17.57 -9.55
N ILE A 6 -9.67 -16.79 -10.06
CA ILE A 6 -8.40 -16.50 -9.40
C ILE A 6 -8.42 -15.05 -8.99
N ILE A 7 -8.28 -14.78 -7.70
CA ILE A 7 -8.27 -13.44 -7.12
C ILE A 7 -6.81 -13.09 -6.82
N ILE A 8 -6.32 -11.98 -7.36
CA ILE A 8 -4.95 -11.51 -7.13
C ILE A 8 -4.99 -10.37 -6.10
N GLY A 9 -4.50 -10.69 -4.90
CA GLY A 9 -4.48 -9.83 -3.73
C GLY A 9 -5.45 -10.25 -2.64
N GLY A 10 -4.92 -10.46 -1.44
CA GLY A 10 -5.64 -10.84 -0.22
C GLY A 10 -5.99 -9.67 0.69
N GLY A 11 -6.14 -8.46 0.14
CA GLY A 11 -6.68 -7.31 0.87
C GLY A 11 -8.21 -7.38 1.04
N PRO A 12 -8.84 -6.38 1.69
CA PRO A 12 -10.29 -6.39 1.94
C PRO A 12 -11.13 -6.61 0.67
N ALA A 13 -10.75 -6.04 -0.47
CA ALA A 13 -11.45 -6.21 -1.74
C ALA A 13 -11.40 -7.66 -2.23
N GLY A 14 -10.19 -8.26 -2.27
CA GLY A 14 -10.01 -9.64 -2.70
C GLY A 14 -10.67 -10.64 -1.76
N LEU A 15 -10.55 -10.44 -0.45
CA LEU A 15 -11.22 -11.29 0.55
C LEU A 15 -12.74 -11.20 0.45
N THR A 16 -13.30 -10.01 0.20
CA THR A 16 -14.73 -9.85 -0.04
C THR A 16 -15.17 -10.63 -1.28
N ALA A 17 -14.45 -10.50 -2.40
CA ALA A 17 -14.73 -11.27 -3.60
C ALA A 17 -14.65 -12.79 -3.34
N ALA A 18 -13.64 -13.24 -2.60
CA ALA A 18 -13.46 -14.63 -2.23
C ALA A 18 -14.63 -15.18 -1.41
N ILE A 19 -15.09 -14.41 -0.41
CA ILE A 19 -16.25 -14.78 0.42
C ILE A 19 -17.49 -14.98 -0.45
N TYR A 20 -17.82 -14.02 -1.31
CA TYR A 20 -19.03 -14.12 -2.13
C TYR A 20 -18.97 -15.25 -3.16
N LEU A 21 -17.86 -15.41 -3.85
CA LEU A 21 -17.68 -16.47 -4.84
C LEU A 21 -17.68 -17.87 -4.20
N ALA A 22 -16.98 -18.05 -3.08
CA ALA A 22 -16.94 -19.34 -2.37
C ALA A 22 -18.32 -19.69 -1.77
N ARG A 23 -19.07 -18.72 -1.24
CA ARG A 23 -20.47 -18.91 -0.82
C ARG A 23 -21.35 -19.37 -1.98
N ALA A 24 -21.10 -18.86 -3.19
CA ALA A 24 -21.80 -19.29 -4.41
C ALA A 24 -21.29 -20.66 -4.93
N LYS A 25 -20.52 -21.40 -4.12
CA LYS A 25 -19.96 -22.73 -4.47
C LYS A 25 -19.06 -22.70 -5.69
N ARG A 26 -18.39 -21.59 -5.95
CA ARG A 26 -17.34 -21.48 -6.96
C ARG A 26 -16.01 -21.93 -6.36
N ARG A 27 -15.21 -22.60 -7.16
CA ARG A 27 -13.84 -22.95 -6.77
C ARG A 27 -12.95 -21.71 -6.95
N VAL A 28 -12.45 -21.15 -5.86
CA VAL A 28 -11.75 -19.87 -5.83
C VAL A 28 -10.35 -20.01 -5.26
N ALA A 29 -9.37 -19.41 -5.93
CA ALA A 29 -8.03 -19.20 -5.39
C ALA A 29 -7.84 -17.72 -5.06
N VAL A 30 -7.24 -17.42 -3.90
CA VAL A 30 -6.70 -16.10 -3.55
C VAL A 30 -5.18 -16.19 -3.59
N VAL A 31 -4.57 -15.48 -4.52
CA VAL A 31 -3.11 -15.39 -4.65
C VAL A 31 -2.62 -14.18 -3.86
N GLU A 32 -1.77 -14.42 -2.87
CA GLU A 32 -1.19 -13.34 -2.04
C GLU A 32 0.31 -13.59 -1.81
N ARG A 33 1.10 -12.53 -1.95
CA ARG A 33 2.56 -12.62 -1.93
C ARG A 33 3.12 -12.93 -0.54
N LEU A 34 2.58 -12.30 0.49
CA LEU A 34 3.08 -12.40 1.87
C LEU A 34 1.98 -12.90 2.82
N PHE A 35 1.29 -11.96 3.45
CA PHE A 35 0.18 -12.22 4.37
C PHE A 35 -1.06 -11.51 3.83
N ALA A 36 -2.22 -12.16 4.00
CA ALA A 36 -3.49 -11.51 3.69
C ALA A 36 -3.60 -10.18 4.45
N GLY A 37 -4.21 -9.17 3.80
CA GLY A 37 -4.51 -7.91 4.44
C GLY A 37 -4.13 -6.65 3.68
N GLY A 38 -3.09 -6.71 2.86
CA GLY A 38 -2.60 -5.53 2.16
C GLY A 38 -2.35 -4.36 3.12
N GLN A 39 -2.72 -3.15 2.71
CA GLN A 39 -2.57 -1.95 3.55
C GLN A 39 -3.45 -1.98 4.80
N ALA A 40 -4.62 -2.61 4.76
CA ALA A 40 -5.51 -2.69 5.93
C ALA A 40 -4.93 -3.57 7.04
N GLY A 41 -4.25 -4.66 6.69
CA GLY A 41 -3.72 -5.63 7.64
C GLY A 41 -2.67 -5.08 8.60
N VAL A 42 -1.96 -4.01 8.24
CA VAL A 42 -0.90 -3.38 9.05
C VAL A 42 -1.40 -2.23 9.91
N LEU A 43 -2.68 -1.82 9.79
CA LEU A 43 -3.23 -0.75 10.59
C LEU A 43 -3.45 -1.21 12.04
N SER A 44 -2.95 -0.44 13.00
CA SER A 44 -3.14 -0.72 14.42
C SER A 44 -4.61 -0.57 14.84
N VAL A 45 -5.34 0.34 14.20
CA VAL A 45 -6.74 0.65 14.51
C VAL A 45 -7.50 1.03 13.24
N ILE A 46 -8.70 0.46 13.08
CA ILE A 46 -9.68 0.79 12.06
C ILE A 46 -11.00 1.11 12.77
N GLU A 47 -11.56 2.30 12.53
CA GLU A 47 -12.79 2.80 13.16
C GLU A 47 -13.90 3.10 12.13
N ASN A 48 -13.61 2.89 10.85
CA ASN A 48 -14.50 3.21 9.74
C ASN A 48 -14.89 1.99 8.89
N TYR A 49 -14.75 0.78 9.44
CA TYR A 49 -15.24 -0.44 8.79
C TYR A 49 -16.62 -0.81 9.35
N PRO A 50 -17.69 -0.84 8.52
CA PRO A 50 -19.03 -1.12 9.00
C PRO A 50 -19.13 -2.47 9.73
N GLY A 51 -19.81 -2.47 10.87
CA GLY A 51 -19.95 -3.66 11.73
C GLY A 51 -18.94 -3.73 12.87
N PHE A 52 -17.92 -2.87 12.88
CA PHE A 52 -16.95 -2.76 13.97
C PHE A 52 -16.88 -1.32 14.46
N GLY A 53 -17.00 -1.10 15.79
CA GLY A 53 -16.75 0.22 16.37
C GLY A 53 -15.26 0.55 16.38
N ARG A 54 -14.43 -0.46 16.66
CA ARG A 54 -12.97 -0.38 16.66
C ARG A 54 -12.39 -1.78 16.50
N VAL A 55 -11.48 -1.96 15.57
CA VAL A 55 -10.83 -3.25 15.31
C VAL A 55 -9.39 -3.00 14.80
N SER A 56 -8.47 -3.91 15.10
CA SER A 56 -7.15 -3.86 14.45
C SER A 56 -7.24 -4.38 13.02
N GLY A 57 -6.33 -3.92 12.15
CA GLY A 57 -6.24 -4.43 10.78
C GLY A 57 -6.03 -5.93 10.74
N TYR A 58 -5.17 -6.44 11.64
CA TYR A 58 -4.93 -7.88 11.76
C TYR A 58 -6.22 -8.66 12.10
N GLU A 59 -6.96 -8.25 13.11
CA GLU A 59 -8.21 -8.94 13.51
C GLU A 59 -9.27 -8.90 12.43
N LEU A 60 -9.42 -7.76 11.74
CA LEU A 60 -10.35 -7.63 10.63
C LEU A 60 -10.00 -8.61 9.51
N ILE A 61 -8.74 -8.61 9.08
CA ILE A 61 -8.27 -9.45 7.97
C ILE A 61 -8.28 -10.94 8.32
N ASP A 62 -7.89 -11.29 9.55
CA ASP A 62 -7.96 -12.67 10.04
C ASP A 62 -9.42 -13.18 10.02
N GLY A 63 -10.37 -12.34 10.48
CA GLY A 63 -11.78 -12.64 10.43
C GLY A 63 -12.29 -12.87 9.00
N MET A 64 -11.94 -11.98 8.07
CA MET A 64 -12.31 -12.11 6.64
C MET A 64 -11.67 -13.36 6.00
N THR A 65 -10.42 -13.64 6.33
CA THR A 65 -9.69 -14.81 5.83
C THR A 65 -10.34 -16.12 6.32
N LYS A 66 -10.64 -16.21 7.60
CA LYS A 66 -11.38 -17.35 8.19
C LYS A 66 -12.76 -17.52 7.55
N GLN A 67 -13.46 -16.44 7.27
CA GLN A 67 -14.75 -16.50 6.59
C GLN A 67 -14.61 -17.02 5.16
N ALA A 68 -13.65 -16.53 4.38
CA ALA A 68 -13.40 -16.99 3.02
C ALA A 68 -13.01 -18.48 2.97
N THR A 69 -12.08 -18.91 3.81
CA THR A 69 -11.65 -20.33 3.91
C THR A 69 -12.76 -21.23 4.42
N GLY A 70 -13.58 -20.76 5.36
CA GLY A 70 -14.74 -21.48 5.85
C GLY A 70 -15.79 -21.78 4.77
N PHE A 71 -15.88 -20.96 3.72
CA PHE A 71 -16.67 -21.24 2.52
C PHE A 71 -15.93 -22.05 1.44
N GLY A 72 -14.63 -22.33 1.62
CA GLY A 72 -13.84 -23.16 0.73
C GLY A 72 -12.92 -22.40 -0.23
N ALA A 73 -12.64 -21.14 -0.01
CA ALA A 73 -11.60 -20.42 -0.78
C ALA A 73 -10.22 -21.00 -0.45
N GLU A 74 -9.41 -21.24 -1.50
CA GLU A 74 -8.04 -21.74 -1.40
C GLU A 74 -7.07 -20.54 -1.38
N PHE A 75 -6.16 -20.47 -0.40
CA PHE A 75 -5.11 -19.44 -0.36
C PHE A 75 -3.82 -19.99 -0.94
N ILE A 76 -3.25 -19.29 -1.89
CA ILE A 76 -2.01 -19.64 -2.59
C ILE A 76 -0.98 -18.55 -2.33
N ALA A 77 0.03 -18.89 -1.53
CA ALA A 77 1.18 -18.00 -1.34
C ALA A 77 1.97 -17.90 -2.65
N GLY A 78 2.15 -16.68 -3.15
CA GLY A 78 2.86 -16.42 -4.38
C GLY A 78 2.58 -15.02 -4.93
N GLU A 79 3.43 -14.56 -5.83
CA GLU A 79 3.30 -13.28 -6.51
C GLU A 79 2.90 -13.52 -7.97
N ALA A 80 1.76 -12.96 -8.39
CA ALA A 80 1.37 -12.97 -9.79
C ALA A 80 2.28 -12.03 -10.58
N VAL A 81 2.90 -12.56 -11.64
CA VAL A 81 3.83 -11.81 -12.51
C VAL A 81 3.31 -11.62 -13.92
N ALA A 82 2.36 -12.42 -14.35
CA ALA A 82 1.69 -12.28 -15.65
C ALA A 82 0.33 -12.98 -15.66
N ILE A 83 -0.59 -12.45 -16.46
CA ILE A 83 -1.84 -13.10 -16.83
C ILE A 83 -1.85 -13.25 -18.34
N GLU A 84 -2.21 -14.42 -18.81
CA GLU A 84 -2.39 -14.72 -20.24
C GLU A 84 -3.80 -15.22 -20.49
N ARG A 85 -4.42 -14.78 -21.58
CA ARG A 85 -5.68 -15.35 -22.05
C ARG A 85 -5.39 -16.52 -22.97
N ALA A 86 -5.89 -17.67 -22.62
CA ALA A 86 -5.74 -18.87 -23.44
C ALA A 86 -6.71 -18.88 -24.65
N ALA A 87 -6.43 -19.72 -25.64
CA ALA A 87 -7.25 -19.81 -26.86
C ALA A 87 -8.71 -20.26 -26.59
N ASP A 88 -8.94 -20.98 -25.50
CA ASP A 88 -10.27 -21.41 -25.04
C ASP A 88 -11.03 -20.33 -24.26
N GLY A 89 -10.45 -19.12 -24.14
CA GLY A 89 -11.03 -17.99 -23.44
C GLY A 89 -10.76 -17.95 -21.93
N ASN A 90 -10.17 -19.00 -21.37
CA ASN A 90 -9.74 -19.05 -19.97
C ASN A 90 -8.46 -18.25 -19.72
N TYR A 91 -8.04 -18.15 -18.47
CA TYR A 91 -6.86 -17.39 -18.06
C TYR A 91 -5.81 -18.29 -17.41
N LYS A 92 -4.55 -17.95 -17.67
CA LYS A 92 -3.38 -18.52 -16.99
C LYS A 92 -2.71 -17.43 -16.17
N VAL A 93 -2.67 -17.61 -14.86
CA VAL A 93 -1.96 -16.71 -13.94
C VAL A 93 -0.60 -17.34 -13.63
N LYS A 94 0.47 -16.67 -14.05
CA LYS A 94 1.84 -17.09 -13.77
C LYS A 94 2.33 -16.48 -12.47
N LEU A 95 2.93 -17.30 -11.63
CA LEU A 95 3.53 -16.87 -10.37
C LEU A 95 5.04 -16.75 -10.51
N SER A 96 5.66 -15.93 -9.67
CA SER A 96 7.11 -15.67 -9.66
C SER A 96 7.97 -16.91 -9.40
N ASP A 97 7.41 -17.96 -8.79
CA ASP A 97 8.08 -19.23 -8.52
C ASP A 97 7.89 -20.28 -9.65
N GLY A 98 7.32 -19.87 -10.79
CA GLY A 98 7.12 -20.69 -11.97
C GLY A 98 5.80 -21.49 -11.99
N ARG A 99 5.02 -21.50 -10.91
CA ARG A 99 3.67 -22.11 -10.93
C ARG A 99 2.75 -21.35 -11.86
N VAL A 100 1.83 -22.10 -12.50
CA VAL A 100 0.78 -21.55 -13.35
C VAL A 100 -0.57 -22.02 -12.83
N LEU A 101 -1.48 -21.10 -12.65
CA LEU A 101 -2.85 -21.39 -12.22
C LEU A 101 -3.81 -21.16 -13.39
N ASP A 102 -4.69 -22.13 -13.65
CA ASP A 102 -5.72 -22.02 -14.68
C ASP A 102 -7.04 -21.58 -14.05
N GLY A 103 -7.69 -20.57 -14.61
CA GLY A 103 -8.95 -20.02 -14.13
C GLY A 103 -9.85 -19.54 -15.25
N LYS A 104 -11.17 -19.60 -15.02
CA LYS A 104 -12.17 -19.10 -15.97
C LYS A 104 -12.27 -17.58 -15.94
N THR A 105 -12.02 -16.99 -14.76
CA THR A 105 -12.02 -15.53 -14.55
C THR A 105 -10.86 -15.13 -13.63
N VAL A 106 -10.46 -13.86 -13.72
CA VAL A 106 -9.47 -13.26 -12.82
C VAL A 106 -10.06 -12.01 -12.20
N VAL A 107 -9.85 -11.83 -10.91
CA VAL A 107 -10.18 -10.61 -10.17
C VAL A 107 -8.89 -9.90 -9.78
N ILE A 108 -8.70 -8.68 -10.26
CA ILE A 108 -7.58 -7.82 -9.92
C ILE A 108 -7.93 -7.08 -8.62
N ALA A 109 -7.32 -7.47 -7.50
CA ALA A 109 -7.53 -6.89 -6.18
C ALA A 109 -6.21 -6.59 -5.44
N SER A 110 -5.13 -6.41 -6.21
CA SER A 110 -3.76 -6.25 -5.71
C SER A 110 -3.46 -4.88 -5.07
N GLY A 111 -4.39 -3.94 -5.15
CA GLY A 111 -4.29 -2.64 -4.51
C GLY A 111 -3.14 -1.78 -5.01
N CYS A 112 -2.54 -1.04 -4.09
CA CYS A 112 -1.48 -0.07 -4.38
C CYS A 112 -0.34 -0.22 -3.37
N LYS A 113 0.85 0.20 -3.78
CA LYS A 113 2.01 0.41 -2.89
C LYS A 113 2.27 1.90 -2.72
N ALA A 114 2.67 2.33 -1.54
CA ALA A 114 3.17 3.67 -1.33
C ALA A 114 4.39 3.92 -2.24
N ARG A 115 4.44 5.10 -2.84
CA ARG A 115 5.60 5.53 -3.63
C ARG A 115 6.68 6.01 -2.67
N GLY A 116 7.85 5.39 -2.78
CA GLY A 116 9.06 5.85 -2.13
C GLY A 116 9.71 7.00 -2.90
N LEU A 117 10.80 7.51 -2.35
CA LEU A 117 11.66 8.51 -2.99
C LEU A 117 12.73 7.85 -3.88
N GLY A 118 12.96 6.54 -3.71
CA GLY A 118 13.99 5.78 -4.42
C GLY A 118 15.41 6.09 -3.94
N LEU A 119 15.54 6.51 -2.68
CA LEU A 119 16.83 6.87 -2.11
C LEU A 119 17.59 5.63 -1.59
N ALA A 120 18.90 5.70 -1.64
CA ALA A 120 19.76 4.66 -1.05
C ALA A 120 19.46 4.52 0.45
N GLY A 121 19.28 3.27 0.93
CA GLY A 121 18.97 2.97 2.32
C GLY A 121 17.51 3.20 2.73
N GLU A 122 16.64 3.66 1.84
CA GLU A 122 15.23 3.94 2.17
C GLU A 122 14.50 2.69 2.64
N SER A 123 14.66 1.57 1.93
CA SER A 123 13.99 0.31 2.26
C SER A 123 14.44 -0.28 3.61
N GLU A 124 15.70 -0.16 3.94
CA GLU A 124 16.28 -0.63 5.20
C GLU A 124 15.84 0.21 6.40
N LEU A 125 15.48 1.46 6.14
CA LEU A 125 15.01 2.40 7.17
C LEU A 125 13.50 2.35 7.40
N VAL A 126 12.74 1.60 6.61
CA VAL A 126 11.29 1.40 6.86
C VAL A 126 11.11 0.71 8.22
N GLY A 127 10.36 1.37 9.12
CA GLY A 127 10.22 0.96 10.51
C GLY A 127 11.41 1.35 11.42
N ALA A 128 12.51 1.83 10.84
CA ALA A 128 13.69 2.35 11.57
C ALA A 128 13.87 3.88 11.36
N GLY A 129 12.78 4.59 11.12
CA GLY A 129 12.73 6.04 10.93
C GLY A 129 12.06 6.49 9.65
N VAL A 130 11.93 5.64 8.63
CA VAL A 130 11.14 5.93 7.43
C VAL A 130 9.75 5.29 7.56
N SER A 131 8.72 6.04 7.23
CA SER A 131 7.32 5.59 7.19
C SER A 131 6.57 6.18 6.00
N TYR A 132 5.57 5.45 5.50
CA TYR A 132 4.65 5.90 4.47
C TYR A 132 3.24 6.19 5.02
N CYS A 133 3.06 6.11 6.35
CA CYS A 133 1.76 6.28 7.00
C CYS A 133 1.90 7.08 8.30
N ALA A 134 1.58 8.37 8.27
CA ALA A 134 1.66 9.22 9.45
C ALA A 134 0.71 8.77 10.57
N THR A 135 -0.51 8.35 10.24
CA THR A 135 -1.50 7.90 11.22
C THR A 135 -1.17 6.54 11.83
N CYS A 136 -0.46 5.66 11.09
CA CYS A 136 -0.05 4.36 11.60
C CYS A 136 1.12 4.49 12.61
N ASP A 137 2.15 5.22 12.21
CA ASP A 137 3.46 5.20 12.89
C ASP A 137 3.75 6.48 13.68
N GLY A 138 2.99 7.55 13.48
CA GLY A 138 3.26 8.86 14.10
C GLY A 138 3.39 8.81 15.62
N ASN A 139 2.63 7.96 16.30
CA ASN A 139 2.71 7.81 17.76
C ASN A 139 4.06 7.30 18.28
N PHE A 140 4.85 6.57 17.47
CA PHE A 140 6.20 6.15 17.83
C PHE A 140 7.19 7.32 17.89
N PHE A 141 6.81 8.44 17.30
CA PHE A 141 7.63 9.67 17.24
C PHE A 141 7.11 10.78 18.17
N ARG A 142 6.30 10.44 19.14
CA ARG A 142 5.78 11.40 20.13
C ARG A 142 6.93 12.14 20.82
N GLY A 143 6.86 13.47 20.78
CA GLY A 143 7.87 14.36 21.39
C GLY A 143 9.22 14.38 20.67
N ARG A 144 9.32 13.81 19.46
CA ARG A 144 10.55 13.84 18.65
C ARG A 144 10.41 14.84 17.49
N THR A 145 11.53 15.16 16.85
CA THR A 145 11.55 15.88 15.57
C THR A 145 11.31 14.91 14.44
N VAL A 146 10.37 15.25 13.54
CA VAL A 146 10.04 14.46 12.35
C VAL A 146 10.00 15.35 11.11
N ALA A 147 10.16 14.75 9.95
CA ALA A 147 9.99 15.36 8.66
C ALA A 147 8.85 14.68 7.89
N VAL A 148 8.07 15.47 7.17
CA VAL A 148 7.11 15.01 6.17
C VAL A 148 7.62 15.47 4.81
N THR A 149 7.65 14.58 3.83
CA THR A 149 7.94 14.95 2.44
C THR A 149 6.87 14.41 1.50
N GLY A 150 6.51 15.19 0.50
CA GLY A 150 5.47 14.80 -0.45
C GLY A 150 4.79 15.98 -1.11
N TYR A 151 3.60 15.74 -1.65
CA TYR A 151 2.89 16.69 -2.48
C TYR A 151 1.41 16.82 -2.07
N GLY A 152 0.88 18.04 -2.25
CA GLY A 152 -0.53 18.36 -2.14
C GLY A 152 -1.16 18.01 -0.80
N GLU A 153 -2.44 17.64 -0.85
CA GLU A 153 -3.29 17.41 0.31
C GLU A 153 -2.76 16.31 1.25
N ARG A 154 -2.18 15.26 0.72
CA ARG A 154 -1.66 14.15 1.54
C ARG A 154 -0.48 14.55 2.42
N ALA A 155 0.42 15.37 1.88
CA ALA A 155 1.54 15.89 2.67
C ALA A 155 1.02 16.84 3.75
N ARG A 156 -0.01 17.66 3.43
CA ARG A 156 -0.70 18.53 4.38
C ARG A 156 -1.32 17.73 5.51
N GLU A 157 -2.18 16.75 5.21
CA GLU A 157 -2.85 15.90 6.21
C GLU A 157 -1.86 15.15 7.11
N ALA A 158 -0.78 14.62 6.53
CA ALA A 158 0.27 13.95 7.30
C ALA A 158 0.96 14.92 8.28
N ALA A 159 1.30 16.13 7.83
CA ALA A 159 1.91 17.14 8.68
C ALA A 159 0.94 17.63 9.77
N GLU A 160 -0.32 17.92 9.43
CA GLU A 160 -1.38 18.31 10.39
C GLU A 160 -1.62 17.26 11.49
N TYR A 161 -1.50 16.00 11.13
CA TYR A 161 -1.58 14.91 12.10
C TYR A 161 -0.36 14.90 13.03
N LEU A 162 0.83 15.02 12.46
CA LEU A 162 2.09 14.90 13.19
C LEU A 162 2.38 16.11 14.09
N VAL A 163 1.95 17.32 13.76
CA VAL A 163 2.10 18.50 14.64
C VAL A 163 1.39 18.34 15.98
N LYS A 164 0.39 17.46 16.07
CA LYS A 164 -0.33 17.14 17.33
C LYS A 164 0.43 16.15 18.22
N ILE A 165 1.49 15.53 17.70
CA ILE A 165 2.17 14.39 18.33
C ILE A 165 3.65 14.67 18.54
N ALA A 166 4.34 15.14 17.49
CA ALA A 166 5.76 15.40 17.49
C ALA A 166 6.13 16.71 18.21
N ALA A 167 7.37 16.84 18.66
CA ALA A 167 7.86 18.09 19.21
C ALA A 167 8.15 19.15 18.13
N LYS A 168 8.55 18.67 16.95
CA LYS A 168 8.81 19.53 15.78
C LYS A 168 8.50 18.76 14.51
N VAL A 169 7.88 19.44 13.54
CA VAL A 169 7.59 18.89 12.21
C VAL A 169 8.20 19.77 11.15
N TYR A 170 9.04 19.19 10.30
CA TYR A 170 9.46 19.79 9.04
C TYR A 170 8.51 19.34 7.93
N LEU A 171 7.98 20.27 7.12
CA LEU A 171 7.24 19.94 5.91
C LEU A 171 8.11 20.28 4.69
N ILE A 172 8.73 19.24 4.12
CA ILE A 172 9.64 19.35 2.98
C ILE A 172 8.85 19.16 1.70
N THR A 173 8.62 20.23 0.97
CA THR A 173 7.82 20.22 -0.26
C THR A 173 8.19 21.36 -1.19
N GLN A 174 7.90 21.18 -2.48
CA GLN A 174 7.99 22.24 -3.49
C GLN A 174 6.63 22.89 -3.77
N ASP A 175 5.56 22.32 -3.23
CA ASP A 175 4.21 22.87 -3.38
C ASP A 175 3.97 24.05 -2.43
N ASP A 176 2.98 24.91 -2.78
CA ASP A 176 2.53 25.96 -1.89
C ASP A 176 1.57 25.44 -0.80
N VAL A 177 2.07 24.45 -0.06
CA VAL A 177 1.37 23.87 1.10
C VAL A 177 1.94 24.47 2.37
N LYS A 178 1.06 24.89 3.27
CA LYS A 178 1.40 25.40 4.61
C LYS A 178 0.57 24.66 5.66
N VAL A 179 1.18 24.37 6.78
CA VAL A 179 0.53 23.72 7.92
C VAL A 179 0.94 24.46 9.18
N ASP A 180 -0.03 24.92 9.97
CA ASP A 180 0.22 25.59 11.23
C ASP A 180 0.93 24.62 12.19
N GLY A 181 2.04 25.08 12.77
CA GLY A 181 2.87 24.28 13.66
C GLY A 181 3.93 23.41 12.94
N ALA A 182 3.97 23.39 11.62
CA ALA A 182 5.04 22.78 10.85
C ALA A 182 5.96 23.85 10.23
N GLU A 183 7.27 23.62 10.27
CA GLU A 183 8.26 24.44 9.58
C GLU A 183 8.36 23.99 8.12
N LYS A 184 7.90 24.82 7.19
CA LYS A 184 8.02 24.54 5.76
C LYS A 184 9.46 24.70 5.31
N ILE A 185 9.98 23.65 4.67
CA ILE A 185 11.29 23.65 4.00
C ILE A 185 11.04 23.43 2.50
N GLU A 186 11.39 24.43 1.71
CA GLU A 186 11.31 24.30 0.26
C GLU A 186 12.44 23.40 -0.25
N GLY A 187 12.09 22.37 -1.01
CA GLY A 187 13.06 21.45 -1.56
C GLY A 187 12.57 20.02 -1.65
N ARG A 188 13.51 19.13 -1.87
CA ARG A 188 13.29 17.67 -1.91
C ARG A 188 14.33 16.94 -1.09
N VAL A 189 13.95 15.85 -0.47
CA VAL A 189 14.89 14.95 0.23
C VAL A 189 15.75 14.24 -0.80
N THR A 190 17.07 14.25 -0.60
CA THR A 190 18.07 13.67 -1.52
C THR A 190 18.94 12.61 -0.89
N ALA A 191 19.03 12.56 0.44
CA ALA A 191 19.76 11.51 1.15
C ALA A 191 19.20 11.28 2.55
N LEU A 192 19.45 10.10 3.08
CA LEU A 192 19.08 9.64 4.41
C LEU A 192 20.36 9.29 5.19
N SER A 193 20.41 9.62 6.47
CA SER A 193 21.59 9.39 7.31
C SER A 193 21.23 8.71 8.62
N GLY A 194 22.04 7.69 8.99
CA GLY A 194 21.89 6.93 10.24
C GLY A 194 20.99 5.70 10.12
N HIS A 195 21.16 4.75 11.05
CA HIS A 195 20.30 3.59 11.23
C HIS A 195 20.21 3.27 12.74
N PRO A 196 19.07 3.60 13.40
CA PRO A 196 17.88 4.28 12.89
C PRO A 196 18.16 5.68 12.32
N LEU A 197 17.20 6.24 11.56
CA LEU A 197 17.32 7.54 10.90
C LEU A 197 17.67 8.65 11.90
N ARG A 198 18.64 9.50 11.53
CA ARG A 198 19.10 10.64 12.34
C ARG A 198 18.99 11.98 11.63
N ALA A 199 19.11 11.97 10.31
CA ALA A 199 19.02 13.17 9.51
C ALA A 199 18.58 12.88 8.07
N VAL A 200 18.08 13.91 7.40
CA VAL A 200 17.79 13.92 5.96
C VAL A 200 18.52 15.09 5.30
N GLU A 201 19.06 14.87 4.13
CA GLU A 201 19.58 15.94 3.28
C GLU A 201 18.44 16.47 2.41
N VAL A 202 18.27 17.78 2.40
CA VAL A 202 17.28 18.49 1.56
C VAL A 202 18.00 19.36 0.56
N ALA A 203 17.67 19.20 -0.72
CA ALA A 203 18.16 20.06 -1.79
C ALA A 203 17.09 21.04 -2.26
N CYS A 204 17.48 22.32 -2.39
CA CYS A 204 16.72 23.38 -3.02
C CYS A 204 17.64 24.13 -4.00
N GLY A 205 17.47 23.87 -5.30
CA GLY A 205 18.44 24.28 -6.31
C GLY A 205 19.80 23.64 -6.06
N GLU A 206 20.85 24.45 -6.01
CA GLU A 206 22.22 24.02 -5.70
C GLU A 206 22.51 23.90 -4.17
N LYS A 207 21.63 24.47 -3.36
CA LYS A 207 21.81 24.47 -1.91
C LYS A 207 21.36 23.13 -1.33
N LYS A 208 22.23 22.53 -0.51
CA LYS A 208 21.95 21.35 0.31
C LYS A 208 21.97 21.71 1.78
N THR A 209 21.01 21.20 2.52
CA THR A 209 20.88 21.41 3.97
C THR A 209 20.59 20.08 4.63
N GLU A 210 21.32 19.75 5.69
CA GLU A 210 21.01 18.61 6.53
C GLU A 210 20.05 19.01 7.63
N LEU A 211 18.99 18.24 7.82
CA LEU A 211 17.98 18.41 8.86
C LEU A 211 18.01 17.21 9.78
N GLU A 212 18.32 17.45 11.06
CA GLU A 212 18.23 16.42 12.09
C GLU A 212 16.74 16.02 12.28
N THR A 213 16.48 14.73 12.15
CA THR A 213 15.14 14.18 12.31
C THR A 213 15.20 12.71 12.69
N SER A 214 14.29 12.27 13.57
CA SER A 214 14.17 10.87 13.97
C SER A 214 13.23 10.08 13.08
N GLY A 215 12.40 10.76 12.27
CA GLY A 215 11.43 10.14 11.40
C GLY A 215 11.19 10.92 10.12
N LEU A 216 11.10 10.21 9.00
CA LEU A 216 10.71 10.74 7.70
C LEU A 216 9.42 10.07 7.25
N PHE A 217 8.36 10.83 7.11
CA PHE A 217 7.07 10.40 6.59
C PHE A 217 6.94 10.78 5.12
N ILE A 218 6.89 9.77 4.26
CA ILE A 218 6.86 9.97 2.80
C ILE A 218 5.42 9.93 2.32
N SER A 219 4.92 11.06 1.82
CA SER A 219 3.57 11.25 1.27
C SER A 219 3.60 11.51 -0.24
N ALA A 220 4.37 10.69 -0.97
CA ALA A 220 4.57 10.81 -2.42
C ALA A 220 3.47 10.11 -3.27
N GLY A 221 2.37 9.71 -2.63
CA GLY A 221 1.25 9.02 -3.28
C GLY A 221 1.41 7.51 -3.34
N TYR A 222 0.60 6.87 -4.20
CA TYR A 222 0.58 5.41 -4.37
C TYR A 222 0.77 5.03 -5.83
N ALA A 223 1.33 3.85 -6.06
CA ALA A 223 1.41 3.21 -7.36
C ALA A 223 0.55 1.93 -7.34
N PRO A 224 -0.32 1.72 -8.32
CA PRO A 224 -1.08 0.48 -8.42
C PRO A 224 -0.16 -0.70 -8.72
N VAL A 225 -0.55 -1.88 -8.25
CA VAL A 225 0.17 -3.13 -8.54
C VAL A 225 -0.59 -3.87 -9.63
N THR A 226 -0.38 -3.47 -10.89
CA THR A 226 -1.14 -3.93 -12.06
C THR A 226 -0.27 -4.41 -13.21
N HIS A 227 1.07 -4.36 -13.07
CA HIS A 227 2.03 -4.73 -14.11
C HIS A 227 1.80 -6.12 -14.72
N TYR A 228 1.29 -7.07 -13.94
CA TYR A 228 0.98 -8.43 -14.38
C TYR A 228 -0.26 -8.51 -15.29
N ALA A 229 -1.05 -7.45 -15.38
CA ALA A 229 -2.27 -7.36 -16.17
C ALA A 229 -2.11 -6.51 -17.44
N GLU A 230 -0.88 -6.07 -17.76
CA GLU A 230 -0.59 -5.32 -18.97
C GLU A 230 -1.02 -6.07 -20.21
N GLY A 231 -1.68 -5.37 -21.14
CA GLY A 231 -2.22 -5.96 -22.38
C GLY A 231 -3.52 -6.75 -22.23
N LEU A 232 -4.02 -6.96 -20.99
CA LEU A 232 -5.30 -7.61 -20.73
C LEU A 232 -6.35 -6.67 -20.13
N ALA A 233 -5.95 -5.83 -19.19
CA ALA A 233 -6.78 -4.78 -18.63
C ALA A 233 -6.40 -3.44 -19.25
N GLU A 234 -7.39 -2.58 -19.49
CA GLU A 234 -7.16 -1.18 -19.80
C GLU A 234 -6.64 -0.46 -18.54
N LEU A 235 -5.49 0.19 -18.67
CA LEU A 235 -4.88 0.94 -17.56
C LEU A 235 -4.85 2.43 -17.92
N ASP A 236 -5.11 3.28 -16.92
CA ASP A 236 -4.96 4.73 -17.08
C ASP A 236 -3.46 5.14 -17.10
N GLU A 237 -3.19 6.43 -17.33
CA GLU A 237 -1.84 6.99 -17.37
C GLU A 237 -1.03 6.79 -16.08
N ARG A 238 -1.71 6.49 -14.96
CA ARG A 238 -1.11 6.22 -13.65
C ARG A 238 -0.95 4.72 -13.38
N GLY A 239 -1.43 3.87 -14.29
CA GLY A 239 -1.41 2.42 -14.18
C GLY A 239 -2.58 1.82 -13.40
N PHE A 240 -3.62 2.59 -13.06
CA PHE A 240 -4.83 2.03 -12.46
C PHE A 240 -5.70 1.36 -13.51
N ALA A 241 -6.32 0.24 -13.14
CA ALA A 241 -7.28 -0.42 -14.00
C ALA A 241 -8.51 0.48 -14.24
N VAL A 242 -8.84 0.71 -15.51
CA VAL A 242 -10.06 1.39 -15.92
C VAL A 242 -11.20 0.39 -15.84
N THR A 243 -12.28 0.75 -15.17
CA THR A 243 -13.43 -0.13 -15.01
C THR A 243 -14.73 0.58 -15.38
N ASP A 244 -15.71 -0.20 -15.84
CA ASP A 244 -17.08 0.26 -15.99
C ASP A 244 -17.85 0.21 -14.65
N GLU A 245 -19.15 0.52 -14.67
CA GLU A 245 -20.04 0.46 -13.50
C GLU A 245 -20.19 -0.96 -12.93
N SER A 246 -19.89 -1.99 -13.73
CA SER A 246 -19.88 -3.41 -13.34
C SER A 246 -18.49 -3.88 -12.86
N MET A 247 -17.52 -2.99 -12.73
CA MET A 247 -16.14 -3.27 -12.35
C MET A 247 -15.41 -4.20 -13.34
N ARG A 248 -15.71 -4.08 -14.64
CA ARG A 248 -15.11 -4.85 -15.74
C ARG A 248 -14.22 -3.98 -16.60
#